data_59057cacda5c10bbe3d5571980b55ed4
#
_entry.id   59057cacda5c10bbe3d5571980b55ed4
#
_cell.length_a   1.000
_cell.length_b   1.000
_cell.length_c   1.000
_cell.angle_alpha   90.00
_cell.angle_beta   90.00
_cell.angle_gamma   90.00
#
_symmetry.space_group_name_H-M   'P 1'
#
loop_
_entity.id
_entity.type
_entity.pdbx_description
1 polymer ?
#
loop_
_entity_poly.entity_id
_entity_poly.type
_entity_poly.pdbx_seq_one_letter_code
_entity_poly.pdbx_strand_id
1 'polypeptide(L)'
;ASRVVESINRTISTPVWDKSSIARILPDGTFNYKPKRDLNGIIQCRSTIDQEACIYADNVRKLRQHEYDSAILYTDKENEIAAQNEWSEQDFIKYFNGIISTRHPNSSDSIIVNWRRVGELLKMYSQGQPIPFKTISVKLLEDIKMFLLRAPMGGNKKGTISQNTASTYFSILKAGLKQAFIDEYLTVDISAKVKGITNIEKPRVALTMNEVQMLVDTPCKDDVLKRAFLFSILTGLRHSDIQSLKWKQIQQTSKGTWQAVVVQQKTKRPDYKPVIQQALQLCGIRPNDDEALVFEGLTDASWISRPLKVWIEASGIKKHITFHCGRHSYASLLLENGVDIYTIKSLMGHTNVKTTQIYTHLVNEQKEKAANTLYIENLDL
;
A
#
# COMPACT_ATOMS: atom_id res chain seq x y z
N ALA A 1 -44.14 23.48 16.93
CA ALA A 1 -43.26 23.99 18.00
C ALA A 1 -44.10 24.48 19.15
N SER A 2 -43.92 23.94 20.35
CA SER A 2 -44.60 24.39 21.56
C SER A 2 -44.02 25.76 21.98
N ARG A 3 -44.92 26.74 22.20
CA ARG A 3 -44.52 28.06 22.65
C ARG A 3 -44.25 28.03 24.15
N VAL A 4 -43.03 28.32 24.56
CA VAL A 4 -42.67 28.47 25.98
C VAL A 4 -42.98 29.90 26.42
N VAL A 5 -43.66 30.06 27.57
CA VAL A 5 -44.00 31.34 28.17
C VAL A 5 -43.40 31.42 29.57
N GLU A 6 -42.57 32.42 29.78
CA GLU A 6 -41.92 32.68 31.06
C GLU A 6 -42.37 34.05 31.60
N SER A 7 -42.72 34.13 32.88
CA SER A 7 -43.08 35.39 33.55
C SER A 7 -41.81 36.07 34.08
N ILE A 8 -41.65 37.35 33.75
CA ILE A 8 -40.52 38.17 34.23
C ILE A 8 -40.91 39.04 35.46
N ASN A 9 -42.10 38.83 36.02
CA ASN A 9 -42.65 39.56 37.17
C ASN A 9 -42.63 41.09 37.02
N ARG A 10 -42.78 41.58 35.81
CA ARG A 10 -42.95 43.02 35.51
C ARG A 10 -44.16 43.19 34.64
N THR A 11 -44.95 44.23 34.96
CA THR A 11 -46.14 44.64 34.22
C THR A 11 -45.94 46.01 33.62
N ILE A 12 -46.55 46.26 32.48
CA ILE A 12 -46.53 47.55 31.80
C ILE A 12 -47.96 48.14 31.81
N SER A 13 -48.09 49.44 32.10
CA SER A 13 -49.36 50.14 32.17
C SER A 13 -49.60 51.19 31.10
N THR A 14 -48.52 51.59 30.39
CA THR A 14 -48.54 52.66 29.38
C THR A 14 -48.16 52.30 28.00
N PRO A 15 -48.57 51.14 27.42
CA PRO A 15 -48.22 50.77 26.03
C PRO A 15 -48.86 51.76 25.04
N VAL A 16 -48.14 52.02 23.96
CA VAL A 16 -48.66 52.73 22.83
C VAL A 16 -49.40 51.77 21.90
N TRP A 17 -50.68 52.02 21.69
CA TRP A 17 -51.51 51.12 20.88
C TRP A 17 -51.46 51.52 19.41
N ASP A 18 -51.37 50.54 18.54
CA ASP A 18 -51.43 50.71 17.08
C ASP A 18 -52.90 50.64 16.62
N LYS A 19 -53.52 51.81 16.39
CA LYS A 19 -54.93 51.90 15.97
C LYS A 19 -55.20 51.34 14.58
N SER A 20 -54.17 51.05 13.79
CA SER A 20 -54.29 50.39 12.47
C SER A 20 -54.33 48.87 12.55
N SER A 21 -53.98 48.28 13.70
CA SER A 21 -53.83 46.86 13.90
C SER A 21 -54.73 46.36 15.04
N ILE A 22 -55.87 45.75 14.69
CA ILE A 22 -56.83 45.17 15.65
C ILE A 22 -56.31 43.83 16.17
N ALA A 23 -56.23 43.63 17.49
CA ALA A 23 -55.89 42.37 18.12
C ALA A 23 -57.13 41.49 18.30
N ARG A 24 -58.26 42.07 18.74
CA ARG A 24 -59.53 41.35 18.99
C ARG A 24 -60.68 42.36 18.97
N ILE A 25 -61.87 41.91 18.53
CA ILE A 25 -63.15 42.62 18.71
C ILE A 25 -63.81 42.05 19.97
N LEU A 26 -64.21 42.93 20.89
CA LEU A 26 -64.87 42.56 22.12
C LEU A 26 -66.38 42.35 21.84
N PRO A 27 -67.15 41.64 22.77
CA PRO A 27 -68.53 41.34 22.55
C PRO A 27 -69.43 42.61 22.56
N ASP A 28 -68.94 43.70 23.07
CA ASP A 28 -69.60 44.99 23.08
C ASP A 28 -69.38 45.86 21.84
N GLY A 29 -68.64 45.26 20.85
CA GLY A 29 -68.30 45.93 19.57
C GLY A 29 -67.07 46.83 19.70
N THR A 30 -66.38 46.94 20.79
CA THR A 30 -65.19 47.75 20.95
C THR A 30 -63.98 47.01 20.45
N PHE A 31 -62.95 47.76 20.00
CA PHE A 31 -61.72 47.21 19.42
C PHE A 31 -60.58 47.18 20.41
N ASN A 32 -59.97 45.99 20.56
CA ASN A 32 -58.69 45.84 21.29
C ASN A 32 -57.57 45.92 20.25
N TYR A 33 -56.67 46.90 20.40
CA TYR A 33 -55.55 47.12 19.44
C TYR A 33 -54.31 46.37 19.85
N LYS A 34 -53.43 46.07 18.90
CA LYS A 34 -52.11 45.54 19.21
C LYS A 34 -51.18 46.66 19.68
N PRO A 35 -50.24 46.35 20.59
CA PRO A 35 -49.27 47.35 21.00
C PRO A 35 -48.31 47.65 19.84
N LYS A 36 -48.00 48.94 19.66
CA LYS A 36 -47.04 49.41 18.66
C LYS A 36 -45.64 48.91 19.04
N ARG A 37 -44.90 48.44 18.02
CA ARG A 37 -43.52 47.95 18.20
C ARG A 37 -42.54 48.83 17.42
N ASP A 38 -41.29 48.93 17.91
CA ASP A 38 -40.20 49.55 17.22
C ASP A 38 -39.62 48.65 16.11
N LEU A 39 -38.57 49.11 15.44
CA LEU A 39 -37.86 48.34 14.39
C LEU A 39 -37.25 47.05 14.89
N ASN A 40 -36.99 46.95 16.21
CA ASN A 40 -36.45 45.75 16.86
C ASN A 40 -37.57 44.82 17.40
N GLY A 41 -38.83 45.15 17.18
CA GLY A 41 -39.98 44.39 17.65
C GLY A 41 -40.34 44.62 19.11
N ILE A 42 -39.72 45.57 19.82
CA ILE A 42 -39.96 45.92 21.23
C ILE A 42 -41.20 46.79 21.34
N ILE A 43 -42.08 46.49 22.30
CA ILE A 43 -43.29 47.29 22.57
C ILE A 43 -42.91 48.72 22.99
N GLN A 44 -43.50 49.73 22.32
CA GLN A 44 -43.33 51.13 22.68
C GLN A 44 -44.24 51.48 23.82
N CYS A 45 -43.70 52.14 24.85
CA CYS A 45 -44.45 52.62 26.02
C CYS A 45 -44.28 54.16 26.16
N ARG A 46 -45.24 54.80 26.81
CA ARG A 46 -45.20 56.26 27.13
C ARG A 46 -44.32 56.55 28.34
N SER A 47 -44.29 55.63 29.29
CA SER A 47 -43.44 55.71 30.51
C SER A 47 -42.07 55.13 30.20
N THR A 48 -41.01 55.77 30.68
CA THR A 48 -39.63 55.27 30.59
C THR A 48 -39.47 53.96 31.41
N ILE A 49 -40.12 53.82 32.54
CA ILE A 49 -40.09 52.61 33.37
C ILE A 49 -40.70 51.44 32.64
N ASP A 50 -41.86 51.63 31.98
CA ASP A 50 -42.49 50.60 31.17
C ASP A 50 -41.65 50.25 29.91
N GLN A 51 -41.02 51.24 29.32
CA GLN A 51 -40.10 51.01 28.16
C GLN A 51 -38.89 50.19 28.57
N GLU A 52 -38.29 50.49 29.73
CA GLU A 52 -37.18 49.69 30.27
C GLU A 52 -37.61 48.23 30.58
N ALA A 53 -38.85 48.06 31.09
CA ALA A 53 -39.40 46.72 31.30
C ALA A 53 -39.56 45.93 29.99
N CYS A 54 -39.96 46.58 28.90
CA CYS A 54 -40.06 45.96 27.57
C CYS A 54 -38.68 45.58 27.00
N ILE A 55 -37.67 46.44 27.15
CA ILE A 55 -36.30 46.18 26.76
C ILE A 55 -35.72 45.00 27.55
N TYR A 56 -35.96 45.02 28.88
CA TYR A 56 -35.55 43.90 29.73
C TYR A 56 -36.17 42.55 29.30
N ALA A 57 -37.46 42.53 28.99
CA ALA A 57 -38.18 41.38 28.51
C ALA A 57 -37.58 40.81 27.20
N ASP A 58 -37.22 41.70 26.26
CA ASP A 58 -36.59 41.29 25.00
C ASP A 58 -35.17 40.74 25.22
N ASN A 59 -34.41 41.30 26.12
CA ASN A 59 -33.09 40.80 26.50
C ASN A 59 -33.18 39.40 27.14
N VAL A 60 -34.15 39.19 28.03
CA VAL A 60 -34.40 37.85 28.62
C VAL A 60 -34.81 36.86 27.53
N ARG A 61 -35.71 37.25 26.64
CA ARG A 61 -36.11 36.42 25.50
C ARG A 61 -34.90 36.00 24.62
N LYS A 62 -34.02 36.95 24.27
CA LYS A 62 -32.81 36.67 23.47
C LYS A 62 -31.87 35.74 24.22
N LEU A 63 -31.68 35.92 25.52
CA LEU A 63 -30.86 35.06 26.34
C LEU A 63 -31.38 33.61 26.34
N ARG A 64 -32.68 33.44 26.60
CA ARG A 64 -33.33 32.12 26.60
C ARG A 64 -33.29 31.44 25.23
N GLN A 65 -33.46 32.21 24.17
CA GLN A 65 -33.32 31.67 22.79
C GLN A 65 -31.91 31.18 22.56
N HIS A 66 -30.90 31.94 22.98
CA HIS A 66 -29.50 31.53 22.86
C HIS A 66 -29.20 30.26 23.71
N GLU A 67 -29.70 30.16 24.92
CA GLU A 67 -29.57 28.97 25.77
C GLU A 67 -30.20 27.74 25.11
N TYR A 68 -31.39 27.89 24.52
CA TYR A 68 -32.09 26.81 23.81
C TYR A 68 -31.32 26.35 22.56
N ASP A 69 -30.87 27.29 21.74
CA ASP A 69 -30.10 26.99 20.52
C ASP A 69 -28.75 26.35 20.90
N SER A 70 -28.13 26.80 21.98
CA SER A 70 -26.86 26.22 22.48
C SER A 70 -27.04 24.80 23.00
N ALA A 71 -28.14 24.48 23.67
CA ALA A 71 -28.42 23.14 24.20
C ALA A 71 -28.56 22.12 23.07
N ILE A 72 -29.18 22.49 21.93
CA ILE A 72 -29.28 21.62 20.74
C ILE A 72 -27.89 21.37 20.14
N LEU A 73 -27.07 22.40 20.00
CA LEU A 73 -25.71 22.29 19.47
C LEU A 73 -24.78 21.46 20.37
N TYR A 74 -24.93 21.54 21.67
CA TYR A 74 -24.18 20.73 22.65
C TYR A 74 -24.58 19.26 22.61
N THR A 75 -25.86 18.94 22.42
CA THR A 75 -26.34 17.55 22.34
C THR A 75 -25.76 16.84 21.12
N ASP A 76 -25.67 17.51 19.94
CA ASP A 76 -25.07 16.96 18.73
C ASP A 76 -23.56 16.75 18.91
N LYS A 77 -22.84 17.73 19.48
CA LYS A 77 -21.43 17.59 19.85
C LYS A 77 -21.15 16.47 20.85
N GLU A 78 -21.97 16.32 21.86
CA GLU A 78 -21.83 15.26 22.86
C GLU A 78 -22.05 13.89 22.23
N ASN A 79 -22.99 13.76 21.30
CA ASN A 79 -23.22 12.55 20.54
C ASN A 79 -22.05 12.22 19.59
N GLU A 80 -21.49 13.23 18.91
CA GLU A 80 -20.28 13.07 18.08
C GLU A 80 -19.08 12.64 18.93
N ILE A 81 -18.88 13.28 20.10
CA ILE A 81 -17.79 12.91 21.03
C ILE A 81 -18.00 11.50 21.58
N ALA A 82 -19.22 11.11 21.92
CA ALA A 82 -19.54 9.76 22.39
C ALA A 82 -19.27 8.71 21.32
N ALA A 83 -19.68 8.96 20.06
CA ALA A 83 -19.39 8.09 18.93
C ALA A 83 -17.88 7.97 18.66
N GLN A 84 -17.14 9.09 18.68
CA GLN A 84 -15.68 9.07 18.56
C GLN A 84 -15.01 8.31 19.69
N ASN A 85 -15.51 8.43 20.93
CA ASN A 85 -14.98 7.69 22.07
C ASN A 85 -15.22 6.18 21.91
N GLU A 86 -16.38 5.76 21.46
CA GLU A 86 -16.69 4.35 21.22
C GLU A 86 -15.76 3.75 20.15
N TRP A 87 -15.52 4.46 19.04
CA TRP A 87 -14.58 4.02 17.99
C TRP A 87 -13.13 4.01 18.49
N SER A 88 -12.77 4.97 19.34
CA SER A 88 -11.39 5.06 19.87
C SER A 88 -11.04 3.92 20.83
N GLU A 89 -12.01 3.26 21.46
CA GLU A 89 -11.81 2.08 22.33
C GLU A 89 -11.71 0.77 21.54
N GLN A 90 -12.05 0.76 20.25
CA GLN A 90 -11.98 -0.46 19.43
C GLN A 90 -10.54 -0.93 19.25
N ASP A 91 -10.37 -2.26 19.14
CA ASP A 91 -9.07 -2.91 18.99
C ASP A 91 -8.56 -2.82 17.57
N PHE A 92 -7.44 -2.15 17.38
CA PHE A 92 -6.74 -2.06 16.10
C PHE A 92 -6.32 -3.41 15.53
N ILE A 93 -5.93 -4.39 16.37
CA ILE A 93 -5.51 -5.72 15.89
C ILE A 93 -6.72 -6.44 15.26
N LYS A 94 -7.89 -6.35 15.89
CA LYS A 94 -9.13 -6.92 15.34
C LYS A 94 -9.51 -6.25 14.02
N TYR A 95 -9.48 -4.92 13.97
CA TYR A 95 -9.70 -4.15 12.76
C TYR A 95 -8.71 -4.54 11.66
N PHE A 96 -7.39 -4.54 11.96
CA PHE A 96 -6.33 -4.86 11.00
C PHE A 96 -6.51 -6.25 10.38
N ASN A 97 -6.88 -7.26 11.16
CA ASN A 97 -7.17 -8.59 10.63
C ASN A 97 -8.47 -8.62 9.80
N GLY A 98 -9.48 -7.83 10.16
CA GLY A 98 -10.75 -7.72 9.45
C GLY A 98 -10.61 -7.15 8.05
N ILE A 99 -9.77 -6.13 7.86
CA ILE A 99 -9.59 -5.47 6.55
C ILE A 99 -8.79 -6.29 5.54
N ILE A 100 -8.18 -7.41 5.92
CA ILE A 100 -7.38 -8.23 4.99
C ILE A 100 -8.23 -8.71 3.81
N SER A 101 -9.42 -9.20 4.07
CA SER A 101 -10.34 -9.72 3.05
C SER A 101 -10.89 -8.64 2.14
N THR A 102 -11.25 -7.48 2.69
CA THR A 102 -11.81 -6.35 1.94
C THR A 102 -10.76 -5.63 1.11
N ARG A 103 -9.55 -5.49 1.64
CA ARG A 103 -8.45 -4.80 0.96
C ARG A 103 -7.77 -5.64 -0.13
N HIS A 104 -7.78 -6.96 0.01
CA HIS A 104 -7.05 -7.89 -0.85
C HIS A 104 -7.91 -9.03 -1.41
N PRO A 105 -9.11 -8.74 -1.98
CA PRO A 105 -10.04 -9.79 -2.42
C PRO A 105 -9.46 -10.67 -3.54
N ASN A 106 -8.59 -10.10 -4.39
CA ASN A 106 -7.98 -10.78 -5.55
C ASN A 106 -6.44 -10.81 -5.47
N SER A 107 -5.89 -10.68 -4.27
CA SER A 107 -4.44 -10.71 -4.08
C SER A 107 -3.91 -12.13 -4.02
N SER A 108 -2.61 -12.30 -4.35
CA SER A 108 -1.96 -13.60 -4.21
C SER A 108 -1.89 -14.05 -2.74
N ASP A 109 -1.90 -15.36 -2.51
CA ASP A 109 -1.81 -15.95 -1.17
C ASP A 109 -0.62 -15.42 -0.37
N SER A 110 0.50 -15.16 -1.04
CA SER A 110 1.71 -14.62 -0.39
C SER A 110 1.49 -13.24 0.24
N ILE A 111 0.65 -12.39 -0.35
CA ILE A 111 0.29 -11.09 0.21
C ILE A 111 -0.57 -11.30 1.46
N ILE A 112 -1.59 -12.16 1.36
CA ILE A 112 -2.49 -12.48 2.47
C ILE A 112 -1.71 -13.08 3.65
N VAL A 113 -0.80 -14.01 3.38
CA VAL A 113 0.08 -14.62 4.40
C VAL A 113 0.93 -13.56 5.09
N ASN A 114 1.51 -12.61 4.36
CA ASN A 114 2.29 -11.52 4.96
C ASN A 114 1.43 -10.61 5.85
N TRP A 115 0.22 -10.25 5.43
CA TRP A 115 -0.70 -9.47 6.26
C TRP A 115 -1.09 -10.20 7.54
N ARG A 116 -1.47 -11.48 7.45
CA ARG A 116 -1.77 -12.32 8.61
C ARG A 116 -0.59 -12.40 9.57
N ARG A 117 0.63 -12.55 9.00
CA ARG A 117 1.85 -12.58 9.82
C ARG A 117 2.09 -11.28 10.58
N VAL A 118 1.80 -10.13 9.98
CA VAL A 118 1.85 -8.84 10.69
C VAL A 118 0.82 -8.80 11.83
N GLY A 119 -0.39 -9.27 11.61
CA GLY A 119 -1.41 -9.39 12.68
C GLY A 119 -0.97 -10.28 13.84
N GLU A 120 -0.30 -11.42 13.57
CA GLU A 120 0.29 -12.28 14.60
C GLU A 120 1.40 -11.55 15.37
N LEU A 121 2.28 -10.83 14.67
CA LEU A 121 3.37 -10.09 15.31
C LEU A 121 2.84 -8.93 16.17
N LEU A 122 1.75 -8.28 15.78
CA LEU A 122 1.07 -7.28 16.62
C LEU A 122 0.51 -7.90 17.90
N LYS A 123 -0.12 -9.09 17.82
CA LYS A 123 -0.56 -9.83 19.00
C LYS A 123 0.61 -10.23 19.91
N MET A 124 1.74 -10.63 19.34
CA MET A 124 2.96 -10.93 20.12
C MET A 124 3.50 -9.67 20.81
N TYR A 125 3.58 -8.55 20.09
CA TYR A 125 4.02 -7.27 20.66
C TYR A 125 3.15 -6.83 21.83
N SER A 126 1.83 -6.93 21.71
CA SER A 126 0.88 -6.55 22.74
C SER A 126 0.67 -7.62 23.83
N GLN A 127 1.39 -8.75 23.77
CA GLN A 127 1.22 -9.90 24.66
C GLN A 127 -0.23 -10.42 24.70
N GLY A 128 -0.92 -10.34 23.57
CA GLY A 128 -2.31 -10.74 23.41
C GLY A 128 -3.34 -9.70 23.88
N GLN A 129 -2.90 -8.58 24.42
CA GLN A 129 -3.81 -7.48 24.82
C GLN A 129 -4.28 -6.69 23.58
N PRO A 130 -5.50 -6.13 23.60
CA PRO A 130 -5.97 -5.25 22.55
C PRO A 130 -5.12 -3.97 22.47
N ILE A 131 -5.02 -3.40 21.29
CA ILE A 131 -4.44 -2.07 21.06
C ILE A 131 -5.57 -1.11 20.68
N PRO A 132 -6.15 -0.36 21.64
CA PRO A 132 -7.20 0.61 21.35
C PRO A 132 -6.71 1.71 20.41
N PHE A 133 -7.56 2.17 19.48
CA PHE A 133 -7.18 3.24 18.54
C PHE A 133 -6.69 4.51 19.25
N LYS A 134 -7.24 4.87 20.41
CA LYS A 134 -6.79 6.02 21.22
C LYS A 134 -5.33 5.93 21.68
N THR A 135 -4.75 4.72 21.76
CA THR A 135 -3.36 4.53 22.17
C THR A 135 -2.37 4.62 21.01
N ILE A 136 -2.89 4.64 19.76
CA ILE A 136 -2.04 4.69 18.57
C ILE A 136 -1.38 6.06 18.48
N SER A 137 -0.07 6.05 18.59
CA SER A 137 0.77 7.24 18.59
C SER A 137 2.02 7.03 17.77
N VAL A 138 2.73 8.11 17.45
CA VAL A 138 4.04 8.04 16.80
C VAL A 138 5.01 7.18 17.61
N LYS A 139 4.99 7.32 18.96
CA LYS A 139 5.82 6.54 19.87
C LYS A 139 5.52 5.04 19.77
N LEU A 140 4.25 4.66 19.86
CA LEU A 140 3.84 3.26 19.72
C LEU A 140 4.30 2.67 18.38
N LEU A 141 4.20 3.42 17.29
CA LEU A 141 4.60 2.97 15.96
C LEU A 141 6.13 2.80 15.84
N GLU A 142 6.93 3.68 16.47
CA GLU A 142 8.38 3.52 16.57
C GLU A 142 8.73 2.31 17.45
N ASP A 143 8.04 2.07 18.56
CA ASP A 143 8.26 0.91 19.42
C ASP A 143 7.96 -0.41 18.68
N ILE A 144 6.86 -0.47 17.92
CA ILE A 144 6.54 -1.64 17.07
C ILE A 144 7.60 -1.82 15.97
N LYS A 145 8.10 -0.73 15.38
CA LYS A 145 9.20 -0.78 14.40
C LYS A 145 10.46 -1.41 14.99
N MET A 146 10.84 -1.03 16.21
CA MET A 146 11.99 -1.60 16.92
C MET A 146 11.75 -3.08 17.28
N PHE A 147 10.54 -3.44 17.66
CA PHE A 147 10.16 -4.85 17.87
C PHE A 147 10.29 -5.65 16.58
N LEU A 148 9.81 -5.16 15.43
CA LEU A 148 9.88 -5.85 14.15
C LEU A 148 11.33 -6.13 13.71
N LEU A 149 12.28 -5.26 14.03
CA LEU A 149 13.71 -5.48 13.73
C LEU A 149 14.31 -6.68 14.49
N ARG A 150 13.66 -7.13 15.57
CA ARG A 150 14.08 -8.25 16.42
C ARG A 150 13.04 -9.38 16.46
N ALA A 151 11.98 -9.26 15.66
CA ALA A 151 10.87 -10.19 15.69
C ALA A 151 11.31 -11.61 15.29
N PRO A 152 10.74 -12.67 15.91
CA PRO A 152 11.10 -14.04 15.60
C PRO A 152 10.63 -14.46 14.22
N MET A 153 11.33 -15.40 13.61
CA MET A 153 10.85 -16.09 12.41
C MET A 153 9.54 -16.83 12.72
N GLY A 154 8.71 -17.07 11.70
CA GLY A 154 7.49 -17.86 11.84
C GLY A 154 7.73 -19.35 11.79
N GLY A 155 6.75 -20.11 12.29
CA GLY A 155 6.80 -21.58 12.34
C GLY A 155 7.91 -22.11 13.25
N ASN A 156 8.49 -23.27 12.89
CA ASN A 156 9.55 -23.94 13.67
C ASN A 156 10.96 -23.38 13.40
N LYS A 157 11.09 -22.26 12.68
CA LYS A 157 12.39 -21.67 12.36
C LYS A 157 12.95 -20.89 13.55
N LYS A 158 14.19 -21.19 13.94
CA LYS A 158 14.92 -20.43 14.97
C LYS A 158 15.53 -19.16 14.39
N GLY A 159 15.59 -18.09 15.20
CA GLY A 159 16.20 -16.81 14.84
C GLY A 159 15.18 -15.69 14.58
N THR A 160 15.69 -14.55 14.11
CA THR A 160 14.91 -13.34 13.84
C THR A 160 14.71 -13.14 12.34
N ILE A 161 13.66 -12.40 11.98
CA ILE A 161 13.41 -12.02 10.59
C ILE A 161 14.51 -11.06 10.08
N SER A 162 14.75 -11.06 8.77
CA SER A 162 15.70 -10.12 8.17
C SER A 162 15.18 -8.69 8.21
N GLN A 163 16.08 -7.70 8.18
CA GLN A 163 15.71 -6.29 8.12
C GLN A 163 14.79 -5.98 6.93
N ASN A 164 15.00 -6.59 5.77
CA ASN A 164 14.16 -6.41 4.59
C ASN A 164 12.75 -7.00 4.80
N THR A 165 12.64 -8.11 5.53
CA THR A 165 11.35 -8.66 5.94
C THR A 165 10.65 -7.74 6.94
N ALA A 166 11.38 -7.21 7.93
CA ALA A 166 10.85 -6.22 8.87
C ALA A 166 10.37 -4.95 8.15
N SER A 167 11.11 -4.47 7.16
CA SER A 167 10.71 -3.34 6.31
C SER A 167 9.40 -3.60 5.56
N THR A 168 9.25 -4.80 5.01
CA THR A 168 8.00 -5.23 4.34
C THR A 168 6.83 -5.26 5.32
N TYR A 169 7.01 -5.87 6.49
CA TYR A 169 5.97 -5.96 7.52
C TYR A 169 5.59 -4.59 8.09
N PHE A 170 6.57 -3.73 8.30
CA PHE A 170 6.31 -2.36 8.75
C PHE A 170 5.55 -1.55 7.69
N SER A 171 5.84 -1.75 6.42
CA SER A 171 5.10 -1.12 5.33
C SER A 171 3.64 -1.60 5.26
N ILE A 172 3.40 -2.88 5.55
CA ILE A 172 2.05 -3.46 5.67
C ILE A 172 1.31 -2.84 6.86
N LEU A 173 1.96 -2.72 8.02
CA LEU A 173 1.38 -2.06 9.20
C LEU A 173 0.98 -0.62 8.89
N LYS A 174 1.88 0.15 8.26
CA LYS A 174 1.58 1.52 7.83
C LYS A 174 0.39 1.59 6.86
N ALA A 175 0.27 0.63 5.95
CA ALA A 175 -0.87 0.55 5.04
C ALA A 175 -2.19 0.27 5.78
N GLY A 176 -2.17 -0.57 6.82
CA GLY A 176 -3.33 -0.80 7.70
C GLY A 176 -3.72 0.44 8.51
N LEU A 177 -2.74 1.16 9.06
CA LEU A 177 -2.97 2.42 9.78
C LEU A 177 -3.51 3.53 8.87
N LYS A 178 -2.98 3.63 7.64
CA LYS A 178 -3.51 4.57 6.66
C LYS A 178 -4.96 4.25 6.29
N GLN A 179 -5.30 2.96 6.18
CA GLN A 179 -6.70 2.56 5.96
C GLN A 179 -7.57 2.95 7.15
N ALA A 180 -7.10 2.73 8.38
CA ALA A 180 -7.82 3.13 9.59
C ALA A 180 -8.06 4.65 9.68
N PHE A 181 -7.13 5.46 9.15
CA PHE A 181 -7.35 6.90 8.99
C PHE A 181 -8.40 7.22 7.93
N ILE A 182 -8.40 6.51 6.79
CA ILE A 182 -9.41 6.67 5.72
C ILE A 182 -10.80 6.25 6.22
N ASP A 183 -10.87 5.20 7.03
CA ASP A 183 -12.11 4.67 7.63
C ASP A 183 -12.51 5.44 8.91
N GLU A 184 -11.89 6.60 9.20
CA GLU A 184 -12.20 7.55 10.28
C GLU A 184 -11.99 7.03 11.71
N TYR A 185 -11.34 5.87 11.89
CA TYR A 185 -10.91 5.39 13.22
C TYR A 185 -9.78 6.22 13.83
N LEU A 186 -9.02 6.92 13.00
CA LEU A 186 -7.93 7.82 13.42
C LEU A 186 -8.19 9.22 12.86
N THR A 187 -8.08 10.23 13.70
CA THR A 187 -8.23 11.64 13.32
C THR A 187 -7.01 12.20 12.59
N VAL A 188 -5.86 11.52 12.68
CA VAL A 188 -4.59 11.92 12.07
C VAL A 188 -3.93 10.70 11.42
N ASP A 189 -3.38 10.89 10.22
CA ASP A 189 -2.54 9.86 9.58
C ASP A 189 -1.19 9.71 10.29
N ILE A 190 -1.16 8.85 11.30
CA ILE A 190 0.07 8.51 12.04
C ILE A 190 1.07 7.78 11.13
N SER A 191 0.59 7.04 10.12
CA SER A 191 1.46 6.30 9.21
C SER A 191 2.42 7.21 8.43
N ALA A 192 1.99 8.42 8.11
CA ALA A 192 2.81 9.40 7.39
C ALA A 192 3.94 10.00 8.26
N LYS A 193 3.76 10.04 9.59
CA LYS A 193 4.68 10.69 10.52
C LYS A 193 5.92 9.84 10.85
N VAL A 194 5.90 8.53 10.58
CA VAL A 194 7.01 7.62 10.90
C VAL A 194 7.70 7.15 9.62
N LYS A 195 9.03 7.31 9.59
CA LYS A 195 9.86 6.81 8.47
C LYS A 195 9.88 5.29 8.44
N GLY A 196 9.81 4.71 7.22
CA GLY A 196 9.94 3.27 7.00
C GLY A 196 11.29 2.70 7.48
N ILE A 197 11.40 1.38 7.57
CA ILE A 197 12.67 0.70 7.80
C ILE A 197 13.42 0.69 6.47
N THR A 198 14.67 1.14 6.48
CA THR A 198 15.54 1.13 5.31
C THR A 198 15.91 -0.29 4.90
N ASN A 199 15.78 -0.61 3.62
CA ASN A 199 16.20 -1.90 3.09
C ASN A 199 17.73 -1.98 2.99
N ILE A 200 18.28 -3.16 3.29
CA ILE A 200 19.68 -3.47 3.01
C ILE A 200 19.76 -4.02 1.59
N GLU A 201 20.45 -3.33 0.73
CA GLU A 201 20.75 -3.83 -0.61
C GLU A 201 21.85 -4.89 -0.52
N LYS A 202 21.54 -6.10 -1.03
CA LYS A 202 22.51 -7.17 -1.15
C LYS A 202 22.87 -7.31 -2.63
N PRO A 203 24.17 -7.45 -2.97
CA PRO A 203 24.58 -7.74 -4.33
C PRO A 203 23.84 -8.97 -4.86
N ARG A 204 23.39 -8.91 -6.09
CA ARG A 204 22.74 -10.04 -6.74
C ARG A 204 23.80 -11.04 -7.19
N VAL A 205 23.59 -12.29 -6.83
CA VAL A 205 24.49 -13.36 -7.26
C VAL A 205 24.15 -13.72 -8.72
N ALA A 206 25.15 -13.68 -9.55
CA ALA A 206 25.11 -14.09 -10.96
C ALA A 206 26.22 -15.06 -11.27
N LEU A 207 26.01 -15.88 -12.30
CA LEU A 207 27.01 -16.78 -12.85
C LEU A 207 27.78 -16.06 -13.93
N THR A 208 29.08 -16.29 -13.99
CA THR A 208 29.94 -15.92 -15.12
C THR A 208 29.74 -16.91 -16.28
N MET A 209 30.19 -16.56 -17.48
CA MET A 209 30.09 -17.46 -18.62
C MET A 209 30.85 -18.79 -18.41
N ASN A 210 32.00 -18.75 -17.74
CA ASN A 210 32.74 -19.96 -17.36
C ASN A 210 31.95 -20.85 -16.40
N GLU A 211 31.30 -20.28 -15.41
CA GLU A 211 30.43 -21.01 -14.45
C GLU A 211 29.22 -21.63 -15.19
N VAL A 212 28.65 -20.91 -16.15
CA VAL A 212 27.57 -21.45 -16.99
C VAL A 212 28.08 -22.67 -17.81
N GLN A 213 29.27 -22.58 -18.36
CA GLN A 213 29.88 -23.73 -19.07
C GLN A 213 30.11 -24.93 -18.13
N MET A 214 30.64 -24.70 -16.92
CA MET A 214 30.77 -25.77 -15.92
C MET A 214 29.44 -26.48 -15.64
N LEU A 215 28.33 -25.72 -15.58
CA LEU A 215 27.00 -26.30 -15.42
C LEU A 215 26.53 -27.11 -16.60
N VAL A 216 26.82 -26.65 -17.82
CA VAL A 216 26.51 -27.39 -19.05
C VAL A 216 27.22 -28.75 -19.05
N ASP A 217 28.50 -28.78 -18.67
CA ASP A 217 29.33 -29.96 -18.65
C ASP A 217 29.01 -30.92 -17.47
N THR A 218 28.37 -30.43 -16.44
CA THR A 218 28.02 -31.23 -15.26
C THR A 218 26.70 -31.98 -15.45
N PRO A 219 26.67 -33.31 -15.26
CA PRO A 219 25.46 -34.10 -15.31
C PRO A 219 24.46 -33.64 -14.22
N CYS A 220 23.19 -33.51 -14.60
CA CYS A 220 22.09 -33.21 -13.66
C CYS A 220 21.12 -34.39 -13.63
N LYS A 221 20.73 -34.85 -12.44
CA LYS A 221 19.73 -35.92 -12.27
C LYS A 221 18.37 -35.56 -12.85
N ASP A 222 18.02 -34.29 -12.78
CA ASP A 222 16.75 -33.71 -13.26
C ASP A 222 17.06 -32.94 -14.55
N ASP A 223 16.83 -33.59 -15.70
CA ASP A 223 17.08 -33.03 -17.03
C ASP A 223 16.16 -31.82 -17.30
N VAL A 224 14.91 -31.86 -16.82
CA VAL A 224 13.97 -30.75 -17.03
C VAL A 224 14.46 -29.52 -16.27
N LEU A 225 14.90 -29.70 -15.02
CA LEU A 225 15.52 -28.63 -14.24
C LEU A 225 16.74 -28.02 -14.95
N LYS A 226 17.66 -28.88 -15.43
CA LYS A 226 18.87 -28.43 -16.16
C LYS A 226 18.49 -27.56 -17.35
N ARG A 227 17.65 -28.09 -18.25
CA ARG A 227 17.19 -27.39 -19.45
C ARG A 227 16.47 -26.08 -19.12
N ALA A 228 15.54 -26.08 -18.14
CA ALA A 228 14.79 -24.92 -17.72
C ALA A 228 15.69 -23.83 -17.10
N PHE A 229 16.68 -24.21 -16.29
CA PHE A 229 17.60 -23.26 -15.68
C PHE A 229 18.52 -22.60 -16.71
N LEU A 230 19.09 -23.39 -17.63
CA LEU A 230 19.89 -22.88 -18.76
C LEU A 230 19.04 -21.99 -19.68
N PHE A 231 17.79 -22.38 -19.92
CA PHE A 231 16.84 -21.54 -20.67
C PHE A 231 16.59 -20.19 -19.99
N SER A 232 16.49 -20.17 -18.65
CA SER A 232 16.41 -18.92 -17.88
C SER A 232 17.64 -18.03 -18.05
N ILE A 233 18.84 -18.63 -18.12
CA ILE A 233 20.11 -17.91 -18.36
C ILE A 233 20.16 -17.31 -19.78
N LEU A 234 19.55 -17.98 -20.77
CA LEU A 234 19.59 -17.53 -22.18
C LEU A 234 18.43 -16.60 -22.58
N THR A 235 17.35 -16.54 -21.80
CA THR A 235 16.14 -15.77 -22.14
C THR A 235 15.75 -14.72 -21.09
N GLY A 236 16.29 -14.83 -19.88
CA GLY A 236 15.92 -13.98 -18.74
C GLY A 236 14.51 -14.25 -18.20
N LEU A 237 13.82 -15.31 -18.61
CA LEU A 237 12.49 -15.66 -18.11
C LEU A 237 12.53 -16.09 -16.65
N ARG A 238 11.46 -15.78 -15.91
CA ARG A 238 11.30 -16.20 -14.49
C ARG A 238 10.92 -17.68 -14.44
N HIS A 239 11.16 -18.32 -13.30
CA HIS A 239 10.73 -19.70 -13.05
C HIS A 239 9.24 -19.91 -13.38
N SER A 240 8.36 -19.04 -12.86
CA SER A 240 6.92 -19.11 -13.11
C SER A 240 6.54 -19.00 -14.58
N ASP A 241 7.27 -18.17 -15.34
CA ASP A 241 7.03 -17.98 -16.77
C ASP A 241 7.45 -19.24 -17.55
N ILE A 242 8.58 -19.86 -17.18
CA ILE A 242 9.10 -21.10 -17.79
C ILE A 242 8.21 -22.29 -17.42
N GLN A 243 7.75 -22.39 -16.16
CA GLN A 243 6.90 -23.46 -15.69
C GLN A 243 5.56 -23.51 -16.42
N SER A 244 5.01 -22.35 -16.77
CA SER A 244 3.73 -22.23 -17.48
C SER A 244 3.88 -22.07 -19.01
N LEU A 245 5.10 -22.13 -19.53
CA LEU A 245 5.38 -21.88 -20.95
C LEU A 245 4.84 -23.02 -21.80
N LYS A 246 3.95 -22.70 -22.74
CA LYS A 246 3.34 -23.63 -23.68
C LYS A 246 3.98 -23.51 -25.07
N TRP A 247 3.95 -24.58 -25.83
CA TRP A 247 4.54 -24.59 -27.17
C TRP A 247 3.92 -23.56 -28.13
N LYS A 248 2.62 -23.26 -28.03
CA LYS A 248 1.98 -22.18 -28.81
C LYS A 248 2.59 -20.80 -28.59
N GLN A 249 3.27 -20.60 -27.45
CA GLN A 249 3.91 -19.34 -27.08
C GLN A 249 5.32 -19.22 -27.67
N ILE A 250 5.92 -20.32 -28.16
CA ILE A 250 7.18 -20.32 -28.91
C ILE A 250 6.85 -20.16 -30.39
N GLN A 251 7.08 -18.95 -30.92
CA GLN A 251 6.64 -18.55 -32.25
C GLN A 251 7.80 -18.04 -33.08
N GLN A 252 7.75 -18.31 -34.39
CA GLN A 252 8.66 -17.71 -35.32
C GLN A 252 8.14 -16.35 -35.79
N THR A 253 9.01 -15.36 -35.84
CA THR A 253 8.68 -14.03 -36.37
C THR A 253 8.69 -14.05 -37.90
N SER A 254 8.14 -13.02 -38.55
CA SER A 254 8.21 -12.85 -40.01
C SER A 254 9.62 -12.78 -40.55
N LYS A 255 10.62 -12.49 -39.70
CA LYS A 255 12.05 -12.45 -40.05
C LYS A 255 12.76 -13.80 -39.84
N GLY A 256 12.03 -14.86 -39.49
CA GLY A 256 12.60 -16.20 -39.24
C GLY A 256 13.26 -16.39 -37.88
N THR A 257 13.27 -15.38 -37.00
CA THR A 257 13.78 -15.48 -35.63
C THR A 257 12.72 -16.04 -34.69
N TRP A 258 13.13 -16.65 -33.57
CA TRP A 258 12.22 -17.22 -32.61
C TRP A 258 12.00 -16.29 -31.43
N GLN A 259 10.78 -16.29 -30.86
CA GLN A 259 10.41 -15.55 -29.69
C GLN A 259 9.46 -16.36 -28.80
N ALA A 260 9.53 -16.11 -27.50
CA ALA A 260 8.54 -16.57 -26.53
C ALA A 260 7.58 -15.42 -26.18
N VAL A 261 6.27 -15.64 -26.33
CA VAL A 261 5.24 -14.66 -25.98
C VAL A 261 4.72 -14.98 -24.59
N VAL A 262 5.14 -14.21 -23.61
CA VAL A 262 4.80 -14.43 -22.19
C VAL A 262 3.90 -13.31 -21.71
N VAL A 263 2.78 -13.66 -21.08
CA VAL A 263 1.88 -12.65 -20.48
C VAL A 263 2.37 -12.34 -19.07
N GLN A 264 2.83 -11.12 -18.82
CA GLN A 264 3.26 -10.70 -17.50
C GLN A 264 2.10 -10.72 -16.51
N GLN A 265 2.22 -11.47 -15.42
CA GLN A 265 1.15 -11.63 -14.45
C GLN A 265 0.66 -10.32 -13.82
N LYS A 266 1.58 -9.36 -13.58
CA LYS A 266 1.26 -8.07 -12.95
C LYS A 266 0.58 -7.08 -13.88
N THR A 267 1.02 -7.01 -15.15
CA THR A 267 0.56 -5.97 -16.08
C THR A 267 -0.45 -6.49 -17.09
N LYS A 268 -0.63 -7.82 -17.16
CA LYS A 268 -1.46 -8.53 -18.15
C LYS A 268 -1.10 -8.17 -19.61
N ARG A 269 0.11 -7.65 -19.84
CA ARG A 269 0.60 -7.29 -21.18
C ARG A 269 1.47 -8.42 -21.74
N PRO A 270 1.37 -8.71 -23.06
CA PRO A 270 2.29 -9.62 -23.72
C PRO A 270 3.70 -9.03 -23.71
N ASP A 271 4.67 -9.87 -23.42
CA ASP A 271 6.10 -9.58 -23.43
C ASP A 271 6.77 -10.56 -24.39
N TYR A 272 7.43 -10.02 -25.40
CA TYR A 272 8.06 -10.78 -26.49
C TYR A 272 9.54 -10.97 -26.19
N LYS A 273 9.94 -12.20 -25.85
CA LYS A 273 11.32 -12.54 -25.50
C LYS A 273 12.00 -13.22 -26.69
N PRO A 274 13.10 -12.68 -27.21
CA PRO A 274 13.90 -13.37 -28.18
C PRO A 274 14.36 -14.72 -27.64
N VAL A 275 14.26 -15.77 -28.49
CA VAL A 275 14.72 -17.12 -28.18
C VAL A 275 15.78 -17.45 -29.22
N ILE A 276 17.04 -17.46 -28.78
CA ILE A 276 18.18 -17.83 -29.66
C ILE A 276 18.17 -19.34 -29.94
N GLN A 277 18.86 -19.79 -30.98
CA GLN A 277 18.85 -21.19 -31.39
C GLN A 277 19.28 -22.15 -30.28
N GLN A 278 20.27 -21.79 -29.48
CA GLN A 278 20.70 -22.60 -28.33
C GLN A 278 19.58 -22.73 -27.26
N ALA A 279 18.84 -21.66 -27.01
CA ALA A 279 17.71 -21.70 -26.08
C ALA A 279 16.55 -22.56 -26.64
N LEU A 280 16.32 -22.50 -27.97
CA LEU A 280 15.31 -23.32 -28.61
C LEU A 280 15.63 -24.82 -28.49
N GLN A 281 16.92 -25.20 -28.63
CA GLN A 281 17.37 -26.60 -28.44
C GLN A 281 17.05 -27.12 -27.02
N LEU A 282 17.09 -26.25 -25.98
CA LEU A 282 16.73 -26.62 -24.62
C LEU A 282 15.25 -26.92 -24.46
N CYS A 283 14.39 -26.42 -25.33
CA CYS A 283 12.95 -26.72 -25.31
C CYS A 283 12.66 -28.20 -25.64
N GLY A 284 13.56 -28.86 -26.40
CA GLY A 284 13.35 -30.23 -26.85
C GLY A 284 12.54 -30.30 -28.15
N ILE A 285 11.89 -31.44 -28.37
CA ILE A 285 11.10 -31.69 -29.58
C ILE A 285 9.68 -31.17 -29.37
N ARG A 286 9.18 -30.37 -30.31
CA ARG A 286 7.80 -29.84 -30.27
C ARG A 286 6.80 -30.99 -30.53
N PRO A 287 5.87 -31.25 -29.62
CA PRO A 287 4.82 -32.23 -29.84
C PRO A 287 3.75 -31.68 -30.80
N ASN A 288 2.82 -32.55 -31.21
CA ASN A 288 1.67 -32.14 -32.03
C ASN A 288 0.65 -31.27 -31.25
N ASP A 289 0.67 -31.32 -29.91
CA ASP A 289 -0.16 -30.52 -29.05
C ASP A 289 0.53 -29.21 -28.68
N ASP A 290 0.10 -28.13 -29.27
CA ASP A 290 0.59 -26.78 -28.99
C ASP A 290 0.24 -26.25 -27.59
N GLU A 291 -0.75 -26.86 -26.91
CA GLU A 291 -1.11 -26.54 -25.51
C GLU A 291 -0.19 -27.23 -24.50
N ALA A 292 0.60 -28.20 -24.91
CA ALA A 292 1.57 -28.87 -24.05
C ALA A 292 2.62 -27.91 -23.48
N LEU A 293 3.07 -28.20 -22.27
CA LEU A 293 4.13 -27.44 -21.63
C LEU A 293 5.49 -27.72 -22.29
N VAL A 294 6.30 -26.68 -22.48
CA VAL A 294 7.67 -26.81 -23.01
C VAL A 294 8.58 -27.54 -22.03
N PHE A 295 8.42 -27.26 -20.74
CA PHE A 295 9.19 -27.88 -19.64
C PHE A 295 8.24 -28.67 -18.74
N GLU A 296 7.58 -29.67 -19.33
CA GLU A 296 6.70 -30.57 -18.57
C GLU A 296 7.48 -31.28 -17.45
N GLY A 297 6.90 -31.33 -16.25
CA GLY A 297 7.54 -31.89 -15.05
C GLY A 297 8.44 -30.93 -14.29
N LEU A 298 8.58 -29.65 -14.73
CA LEU A 298 9.31 -28.65 -13.94
C LEU A 298 8.56 -28.38 -12.61
N THR A 299 9.20 -28.74 -11.49
CA THR A 299 8.60 -28.62 -10.16
C THR A 299 8.48 -27.18 -9.69
N ASP A 300 7.62 -26.95 -8.70
CA ASP A 300 7.42 -25.62 -8.10
C ASP A 300 8.70 -25.05 -7.47
N ALA A 301 8.77 -23.73 -7.37
CA ALA A 301 9.92 -23.01 -6.82
C ALA A 301 10.30 -23.43 -5.39
N SER A 302 9.34 -23.95 -4.60
CA SER A 302 9.58 -24.47 -3.24
C SER A 302 10.35 -25.79 -3.24
N TRP A 303 10.17 -26.64 -4.25
CA TRP A 303 10.79 -27.96 -4.36
C TRP A 303 12.09 -27.97 -5.18
N ILE A 304 12.24 -27.00 -6.11
CA ILE A 304 13.39 -26.94 -7.02
C ILE A 304 14.70 -26.60 -6.32
N SER A 305 14.66 -25.96 -5.15
CA SER A 305 15.84 -25.42 -4.47
C SER A 305 16.86 -26.49 -4.08
N ARG A 306 16.40 -27.66 -3.64
CA ARG A 306 17.29 -28.77 -3.20
C ARG A 306 17.98 -29.45 -4.39
N PRO A 307 17.28 -29.92 -5.44
CA PRO A 307 17.93 -30.52 -6.59
C PRO A 307 18.86 -29.53 -7.33
N LEU A 308 18.47 -28.25 -7.45
CA LEU A 308 19.34 -27.23 -8.01
C LEU A 308 20.64 -27.08 -7.21
N LYS A 309 20.54 -26.98 -5.88
CA LYS A 309 21.71 -26.88 -5.00
C LYS A 309 22.68 -28.07 -5.20
N VAL A 310 22.17 -29.27 -5.25
CA VAL A 310 22.98 -30.50 -5.46
C VAL A 310 23.73 -30.43 -6.82
N TRP A 311 23.06 -30.00 -7.87
CA TRP A 311 23.68 -29.88 -9.19
C TRP A 311 24.75 -28.76 -9.24
N ILE A 312 24.46 -27.58 -8.62
CA ILE A 312 25.43 -26.47 -8.51
C ILE A 312 26.68 -26.92 -7.72
N GLU A 313 26.50 -27.61 -6.60
CA GLU A 313 27.64 -28.14 -5.81
C GLU A 313 28.46 -29.15 -6.59
N ALA A 314 27.80 -30.04 -7.36
CA ALA A 314 28.48 -31.03 -8.23
C ALA A 314 29.32 -30.37 -9.33
N SER A 315 28.94 -29.16 -9.78
CA SER A 315 29.72 -28.41 -10.78
C SER A 315 30.94 -27.69 -10.18
N GLY A 316 31.15 -27.75 -8.87
CA GLY A 316 32.24 -27.04 -8.18
C GLY A 316 32.01 -25.55 -7.94
N ILE A 317 30.83 -25.01 -8.26
CA ILE A 317 30.49 -23.62 -8.05
C ILE A 317 30.19 -23.38 -6.57
N LYS A 318 30.92 -22.47 -5.93
CA LYS A 318 30.79 -22.14 -4.48
C LYS A 318 29.72 -21.09 -4.18
N LYS A 319 29.16 -20.43 -5.18
CA LYS A 319 28.12 -19.41 -5.02
C LYS A 319 26.80 -20.04 -4.60
N HIS A 320 26.04 -19.34 -3.74
CA HIS A 320 24.67 -19.75 -3.44
C HIS A 320 23.73 -19.36 -4.60
N ILE A 321 23.42 -20.30 -5.44
CA ILE A 321 22.59 -20.12 -6.63
C ILE A 321 21.16 -20.60 -6.35
N THR A 322 20.21 -19.73 -6.61
CA THR A 322 18.77 -20.04 -6.70
C THR A 322 18.32 -19.99 -8.13
N PHE A 323 17.15 -20.54 -8.47
CA PHE A 323 16.66 -20.48 -9.86
C PHE A 323 16.58 -19.03 -10.40
N HIS A 324 16.25 -18.07 -9.55
CA HIS A 324 16.21 -16.65 -9.94
C HIS A 324 17.59 -16.08 -10.33
N CYS A 325 18.68 -16.71 -9.86
CA CYS A 325 20.02 -16.32 -10.27
C CYS A 325 20.27 -16.57 -11.78
N GLY A 326 19.57 -17.53 -12.43
CA GLY A 326 19.63 -17.69 -13.89
C GLY A 326 19.24 -16.41 -14.64
N ARG A 327 18.13 -15.82 -14.24
CA ARG A 327 17.69 -14.52 -14.77
C ARG A 327 18.65 -13.36 -14.40
N HIS A 328 19.25 -13.39 -13.21
CA HIS A 328 20.29 -12.41 -12.85
C HIS A 328 21.53 -12.56 -13.73
N SER A 329 21.95 -13.81 -14.00
CA SER A 329 23.06 -14.12 -14.89
C SER A 329 22.81 -13.61 -16.32
N TYR A 330 21.59 -13.79 -16.85
CA TYR A 330 21.22 -13.22 -18.15
C TYR A 330 21.51 -11.71 -18.21
N ALA A 331 21.00 -10.94 -17.23
CA ALA A 331 21.21 -9.50 -17.22
C ALA A 331 22.68 -9.10 -17.04
N SER A 332 23.42 -9.81 -16.16
CA SER A 332 24.83 -9.55 -15.91
C SER A 332 25.69 -9.85 -17.14
N LEU A 333 25.47 -11.00 -17.77
CA LEU A 333 26.22 -11.42 -18.96
C LEU A 333 25.97 -10.50 -20.17
N LEU A 334 24.73 -10.02 -20.34
CA LEU A 334 24.44 -9.02 -21.38
C LEU A 334 25.17 -7.70 -21.11
N LEU A 335 25.17 -7.25 -19.84
CA LEU A 335 25.85 -6.04 -19.45
C LEU A 335 27.37 -6.14 -19.61
N GLU A 336 27.97 -7.29 -19.24
CA GLU A 336 29.41 -7.61 -19.47
C GLU A 336 29.76 -7.58 -20.95
N ASN A 337 28.84 -7.98 -21.84
CA ASN A 337 29.01 -7.94 -23.29
C ASN A 337 28.63 -6.57 -23.92
N GLY A 338 28.48 -5.51 -23.13
CA GLY A 338 28.29 -4.14 -23.62
C GLY A 338 26.88 -3.78 -24.03
N VAL A 339 25.89 -4.62 -23.72
CA VAL A 339 24.49 -4.27 -23.99
C VAL A 339 24.04 -3.17 -23.03
N ASP A 340 23.43 -2.12 -23.54
CA ASP A 340 23.00 -0.98 -22.75
C ASP A 340 21.87 -1.35 -21.76
N ILE A 341 21.81 -0.61 -20.66
CA ILE A 341 20.89 -0.91 -19.54
C ILE A 341 19.41 -0.77 -19.93
N TYR A 342 19.05 0.07 -20.89
CA TYR A 342 17.67 0.25 -21.33
C TYR A 342 17.21 -0.93 -22.18
N THR A 343 18.10 -1.45 -23.04
CA THR A 343 17.88 -2.70 -23.77
C THR A 343 17.73 -3.87 -22.81
N ILE A 344 18.60 -3.99 -21.80
CA ILE A 344 18.48 -5.04 -20.77
C ILE A 344 17.18 -4.88 -19.99
N LYS A 345 16.80 -3.64 -19.59
CA LYS A 345 15.51 -3.35 -18.95
C LYS A 345 14.34 -3.87 -19.79
N SER A 346 14.34 -3.60 -21.09
CA SER A 346 13.33 -4.08 -22.04
C SER A 346 13.30 -5.59 -22.12
N LEU A 347 14.47 -6.22 -22.34
CA LEU A 347 14.62 -7.67 -22.37
C LEU A 347 14.18 -8.35 -21.06
N MET A 348 14.42 -7.72 -19.92
CA MET A 348 13.96 -8.20 -18.61
C MET A 348 12.47 -7.92 -18.34
N GLY A 349 11.79 -7.09 -19.14
CA GLY A 349 10.41 -6.66 -18.88
C GLY A 349 10.28 -5.88 -17.57
N HIS A 350 11.29 -5.07 -17.20
CA HIS A 350 11.24 -4.22 -16.04
C HIS A 350 10.53 -2.90 -16.33
N THR A 351 9.55 -2.53 -15.53
CA THR A 351 8.85 -1.25 -15.67
C THR A 351 9.74 -0.07 -15.27
N ASN A 352 10.62 -0.25 -14.27
CA ASN A 352 11.51 0.79 -13.76
C ASN A 352 12.99 0.41 -13.98
N VAL A 353 13.79 1.36 -14.52
CA VAL A 353 15.23 1.17 -14.75
C VAL A 353 15.98 0.90 -13.44
N LYS A 354 15.56 1.45 -12.30
CA LYS A 354 16.17 1.17 -11.00
C LYS A 354 16.23 -0.33 -10.68
N THR A 355 15.28 -1.12 -11.17
CA THR A 355 15.30 -2.58 -11.01
C THR A 355 16.42 -3.24 -11.80
N THR A 356 16.91 -2.60 -12.87
CA THR A 356 18.02 -3.09 -13.71
C THR A 356 19.36 -2.51 -13.23
N GLN A 357 19.35 -1.33 -12.62
CA GLN A 357 20.57 -0.69 -12.09
C GLN A 357 21.30 -1.52 -11.01
N ILE A 358 20.60 -2.50 -10.39
CA ILE A 358 21.23 -3.43 -9.44
C ILE A 358 22.35 -4.28 -10.06
N TYR A 359 22.49 -4.33 -11.37
CA TYR A 359 23.56 -5.05 -12.09
C TYR A 359 24.75 -4.15 -12.44
N THR A 360 24.63 -2.83 -12.35
CA THR A 360 25.68 -1.90 -12.81
C THR A 360 26.97 -1.92 -11.96
N HIS A 361 26.90 -2.47 -10.74
CA HIS A 361 28.09 -2.64 -9.91
C HIS A 361 29.06 -3.73 -10.44
N LEU A 362 28.59 -4.57 -11.36
CA LEU A 362 29.39 -5.65 -11.97
C LEU A 362 30.27 -5.16 -13.13
N VAL A 363 30.21 -3.87 -13.50
CA VAL A 363 30.76 -3.32 -14.77
C VAL A 363 32.05 -2.50 -14.54
N ASN A 364 32.91 -2.88 -13.61
CA ASN A 364 34.17 -2.13 -13.43
C ASN A 364 35.06 -2.19 -14.70
N GLU A 365 35.17 -3.34 -15.36
CA GLU A 365 35.93 -3.46 -16.59
C GLU A 365 35.41 -2.60 -17.76
N GLN A 366 34.09 -2.40 -17.83
CA GLN A 366 33.51 -1.52 -18.85
C GLN A 366 33.76 -0.04 -18.58
N LYS A 367 33.89 0.38 -17.31
CA LYS A 367 34.29 1.74 -16.98
C LYS A 367 35.70 2.03 -17.46
N GLU A 368 36.61 1.06 -17.28
CA GLU A 368 37.99 1.16 -17.80
C GLU A 368 38.00 1.19 -19.31
N LYS A 369 37.25 0.29 -19.98
CA LYS A 369 37.12 0.30 -21.45
C LYS A 369 36.55 1.60 -21.98
N ALA A 370 35.48 2.12 -21.33
CA ALA A 370 34.86 3.39 -21.70
C ALA A 370 35.81 4.58 -21.47
N ALA A 371 36.57 4.59 -20.39
CA ALA A 371 37.59 5.60 -20.18
C ALA A 371 38.71 5.55 -21.24
N ASN A 372 39.13 4.37 -21.60
CA ASN A 372 40.17 4.16 -22.63
C ASN A 372 39.69 4.47 -24.06
N THR A 373 38.41 4.70 -24.33
CA THR A 373 37.93 5.18 -25.64
C THR A 373 38.16 6.69 -25.83
N LEU A 374 38.45 7.42 -24.75
CA LEU A 374 38.83 8.84 -24.84
C LEU A 374 40.34 8.92 -25.08
N TYR A 375 40.72 8.99 -26.35
CA TYR A 375 42.11 9.20 -26.77
C TYR A 375 42.24 10.59 -27.39
N ILE A 376 43.21 11.36 -26.91
CA ILE A 376 43.55 12.66 -27.46
C ILE A 376 44.90 12.53 -28.18
N GLU A 377 44.92 12.71 -29.48
CA GLU A 377 46.15 12.70 -30.28
C GLU A 377 47.07 13.86 -29.88
N ASN A 378 48.35 13.56 -29.77
CA ASN A 378 49.39 14.56 -29.45
C ASN A 378 49.26 15.28 -28.10
N LEU A 379 48.74 14.59 -27.09
CA LEU A 379 48.73 15.06 -25.72
C LEU A 379 50.11 14.82 -25.07
N ASP A 380 51.14 15.59 -25.51
CA ASP A 380 52.45 15.61 -24.89
C ASP A 380 52.41 16.60 -23.74
N LEU A 381 52.56 16.11 -22.50
CA LEU A 381 52.66 16.88 -21.26
C LEU A 381 54.08 16.87 -20.74
#